data_5be6a426060b53b425c8ca59d6e3478b
#
_entry.id   5be6a426060b53b425c8ca59d6e3478b
#
_cell.length_a   1.000
_cell.length_b   1.000
_cell.length_c   1.000
_cell.angle_alpha   90.00
_cell.angle_beta   90.00
_cell.angle_gamma   90.00
#
_symmetry.space_group_name_H-M   'P 1'
#
loop_
_entity.id
_entity.type
_entity.pdbx_description
1 polymer ?
#
loop_
_entity_poly.entity_id
_entity_poly.type
_entity_poly.pdbx_seq_one_letter_code
_entity_poly.pdbx_strand_id
1 'polypeptide(L)'
;MEKTEQFLEQMNSYFVGKREIVEDVFCCFLAGGHVLLEDVPGVGKTTLASCFAKSLGLSFGRIQFTPDTMPGDVTGLSVYNMKSGEFSYRPGAIMKNIVLADELNRTSPKTQSALLEAMAESQVSVDGEIYPLPQPFMVIATQNPASFSGTYPLPEAQLDRFMMRLSIGYPSAEEECRMARDKMEGKDVGQVKAVLNAEDVQELRKEAMQVHVSDAVLEYIQQIIAATRNDASFRLGASPRAFLQLLAASRAKAFLKGRDFVKPDDVKQSAVNVLAHRLTLTTEMRLQKKEAAGLLTSLILKVRIPME
;
A
#
# COMPACT_ATOMS: atom_id res chain seq x y z
N MET A 1 17.76 -11.84 -5.85
CA MET A 1 17.23 -12.94 -5.01
C MET A 1 17.82 -12.90 -3.59
N GLU A 2 19.14 -13.06 -3.40
CA GLU A 2 19.78 -13.05 -2.07
C GLU A 2 19.45 -11.77 -1.25
N LYS A 3 19.58 -10.59 -1.86
CA LYS A 3 19.25 -9.31 -1.21
C LYS A 3 17.77 -9.21 -0.80
N THR A 4 16.87 -9.82 -1.59
CA THR A 4 15.42 -9.85 -1.29
C THR A 4 15.13 -10.70 -0.05
N GLU A 5 15.76 -11.87 0.05
CA GLU A 5 15.62 -12.75 1.21
C GLU A 5 16.21 -12.10 2.47
N GLN A 6 17.42 -11.54 2.38
CA GLN A 6 18.04 -10.78 3.48
C GLN A 6 17.15 -9.63 3.97
N PHE A 7 16.49 -8.92 3.04
CA PHE A 7 15.52 -7.88 3.39
C PHE A 7 14.33 -8.46 4.17
N LEU A 8 13.72 -9.55 3.69
CA LEU A 8 12.59 -10.18 4.34
C LEU A 8 12.95 -10.76 5.71
N GLU A 9 14.13 -11.37 5.85
CA GLU A 9 14.64 -11.87 7.12
C GLU A 9 14.84 -10.73 8.13
N GLN A 10 15.45 -9.62 7.70
CA GLN A 10 15.62 -8.46 8.57
C GLN A 10 14.28 -7.88 8.99
N MET A 11 13.33 -7.71 8.06
CA MET A 11 11.99 -7.25 8.41
C MET A 11 11.36 -8.14 9.47
N ASN A 12 11.38 -9.47 9.30
CA ASN A 12 10.82 -10.43 10.25
C ASN A 12 11.56 -10.45 11.60
N SER A 13 12.80 -9.98 11.66
CA SER A 13 13.55 -9.88 12.90
C SER A 13 13.11 -8.70 13.77
N TYR A 14 12.68 -7.58 13.18
CA TYR A 14 12.30 -6.35 13.88
C TYR A 14 10.80 -6.07 13.88
N PHE A 15 10.07 -6.56 12.89
CA PHE A 15 8.62 -6.50 12.86
C PHE A 15 8.03 -7.85 13.24
N VAL A 16 7.44 -7.92 14.42
CA VAL A 16 6.73 -9.11 14.88
C VAL A 16 5.33 -9.07 14.30
N GLY A 17 5.05 -9.99 13.37
CA GLY A 17 3.81 -10.07 12.64
C GLY A 17 3.89 -11.08 11.51
N LYS A 18 2.83 -11.22 10.75
CA LYS A 18 2.74 -12.20 9.66
C LYS A 18 3.73 -11.84 8.54
N ARG A 19 4.63 -12.75 8.23
CA ARG A 19 5.58 -12.63 7.10
C ARG A 19 4.87 -12.26 5.79
N GLU A 20 3.69 -12.82 5.55
CA GLU A 20 2.87 -12.55 4.36
C GLU A 20 2.55 -11.07 4.18
N ILE A 21 2.29 -10.34 5.27
CA ILE A 21 2.02 -8.89 5.20
C ILE A 21 3.25 -8.11 4.75
N VAL A 22 4.44 -8.46 5.25
CA VAL A 22 5.70 -7.84 4.82
C VAL A 22 5.94 -8.12 3.34
N GLU A 23 5.71 -9.37 2.90
CA GLU A 23 5.83 -9.75 1.49
C GLU A 23 4.82 -8.99 0.60
N ASP A 24 3.57 -8.82 1.04
CA ASP A 24 2.55 -8.10 0.26
C ASP A 24 2.85 -6.59 0.20
N VAL A 25 3.33 -5.97 1.29
CA VAL A 25 3.81 -4.57 1.27
C VAL A 25 4.99 -4.43 0.32
N PHE A 26 5.94 -5.36 0.34
CA PHE A 26 7.10 -5.33 -0.55
C PHE A 26 6.70 -5.59 -2.01
N CYS A 27 5.79 -6.54 -2.25
CA CYS A 27 5.17 -6.78 -3.55
C CYS A 27 4.52 -5.50 -4.12
N CYS A 28 3.70 -4.83 -3.31
CA CYS A 28 3.07 -3.57 -3.68
C CYS A 28 4.11 -2.48 -3.99
N PHE A 29 5.17 -2.37 -3.20
CA PHE A 29 6.25 -1.41 -3.40
C PHE A 29 7.02 -1.67 -4.71
N LEU A 30 7.40 -2.92 -4.99
CA LEU A 30 8.05 -3.31 -6.25
C LEU A 30 7.16 -3.03 -7.46
N ALA A 31 5.86 -3.24 -7.33
CA ALA A 31 4.87 -2.91 -8.35
C ALA A 31 4.59 -1.40 -8.52
N GLY A 32 5.24 -0.54 -7.74
CA GLY A 32 5.04 0.92 -7.82
C GLY A 32 3.73 1.41 -7.21
N GLY A 33 3.12 0.61 -6.33
CA GLY A 33 1.84 0.92 -5.72
C GLY A 33 1.94 1.55 -4.32
N HIS A 34 0.77 1.89 -3.78
CA HIS A 34 0.57 2.39 -2.43
C HIS A 34 -0.32 1.44 -1.64
N VAL A 35 -0.12 1.35 -0.32
CA VAL A 35 -0.86 0.44 0.56
C VAL A 35 -1.79 1.22 1.47
N LEU A 36 -2.99 0.68 1.66
CA LEU A 36 -3.92 1.06 2.71
C LEU A 36 -3.95 -0.03 3.79
N LEU A 37 -3.54 0.29 5.01
CA LEU A 37 -3.64 -0.59 6.17
C LEU A 37 -4.93 -0.27 6.93
N GLU A 38 -5.81 -1.25 7.03
CA GLU A 38 -7.09 -1.10 7.70
C GLU A 38 -7.13 -2.00 8.94
N ASP A 39 -6.82 -1.41 10.09
CA ASP A 39 -6.66 -2.12 11.35
C ASP A 39 -6.98 -1.27 12.56
N VAL A 40 -7.21 -1.95 13.69
CA VAL A 40 -7.29 -1.31 15.01
C VAL A 40 -5.97 -0.62 15.38
N PRO A 41 -5.98 0.35 16.31
CA PRO A 41 -4.76 0.96 16.84
C PRO A 41 -3.85 -0.07 17.53
N GLY A 42 -2.53 0.17 17.51
CA GLY A 42 -1.57 -0.59 18.30
C GLY A 42 -1.00 -1.87 17.66
N VAL A 43 -1.41 -2.25 16.45
CA VAL A 43 -0.93 -3.48 15.77
C VAL A 43 0.44 -3.34 15.07
N GLY A 44 1.17 -2.25 15.32
CA GLY A 44 2.54 -2.11 14.78
C GLY A 44 2.67 -1.45 13.41
N LYS A 45 1.66 -0.71 12.92
CA LYS A 45 1.69 -0.03 11.60
C LYS A 45 2.90 0.89 11.44
N THR A 46 3.22 1.70 12.46
CA THR A 46 4.37 2.59 12.46
C THR A 46 5.70 1.83 12.46
N THR A 47 5.77 0.73 13.22
CA THR A 47 6.93 -0.16 13.27
C THR A 47 7.18 -0.77 11.89
N LEU A 48 6.13 -1.32 11.25
CA LEU A 48 6.22 -1.87 9.89
C LEU A 48 6.79 -0.85 8.90
N ALA A 49 6.17 0.34 8.81
CA ALA A 49 6.57 1.36 7.84
C ALA A 49 7.98 1.89 8.09
N SER A 50 8.37 2.09 9.35
CA SER A 50 9.71 2.58 9.70
C SER A 50 10.80 1.53 9.48
N CYS A 51 10.56 0.27 9.87
CA CYS A 51 11.48 -0.84 9.57
C CYS A 51 11.64 -1.02 8.06
N PHE A 52 10.53 -0.97 7.31
CA PHE A 52 10.51 -1.09 5.85
C PHE A 52 11.40 -0.04 5.18
N ALA A 53 11.21 1.23 5.50
CA ALA A 53 12.02 2.31 4.94
C ALA A 53 13.51 2.19 5.30
N LYS A 54 13.82 1.89 6.57
CA LYS A 54 15.21 1.74 7.03
C LYS A 54 15.92 0.57 6.38
N SER A 55 15.26 -0.60 6.28
CA SER A 55 15.82 -1.78 5.64
C SER A 55 16.10 -1.56 4.15
N LEU A 56 15.34 -0.68 3.48
CA LEU A 56 15.56 -0.26 2.10
C LEU A 56 16.58 0.89 1.95
N GLY A 57 17.13 1.43 3.04
CA GLY A 57 18.02 2.59 2.99
C GLY A 57 17.34 3.86 2.46
N LEU A 58 16.01 3.97 2.59
CA LEU A 58 15.20 5.05 2.05
C LEU A 58 14.76 6.04 3.13
N SER A 59 14.50 7.28 2.73
CA SER A 59 14.00 8.31 3.65
C SER A 59 12.56 8.01 4.09
N PHE A 60 12.30 8.18 5.40
CA PHE A 60 11.01 7.93 6.02
C PHE A 60 10.37 9.23 6.53
N GLY A 61 9.07 9.38 6.35
CA GLY A 61 8.25 10.43 6.93
C GLY A 61 6.96 9.87 7.53
N ARG A 62 6.49 10.47 8.63
CA ARG A 62 5.18 10.18 9.21
C ARG A 62 4.34 11.44 9.21
N ILE A 63 3.14 11.34 8.70
CA ILE A 63 2.10 12.37 8.76
C ILE A 63 0.98 11.81 9.63
N GLN A 64 0.81 12.36 10.82
CA GLN A 64 -0.34 12.05 11.68
C GLN A 64 -1.49 12.96 11.29
N PHE A 65 -2.53 12.42 10.68
CA PHE A 65 -3.68 13.18 10.27
C PHE A 65 -4.62 13.46 11.45
N THR A 66 -5.04 14.70 11.54
CA THR A 66 -6.00 15.22 12.51
C THR A 66 -7.03 16.10 11.78
N PRO A 67 -8.16 16.47 12.40
CA PRO A 67 -9.12 17.41 11.80
C PRO A 67 -8.48 18.76 11.39
N ASP A 68 -7.43 19.19 12.08
CA ASP A 68 -6.75 20.46 11.86
C ASP A 68 -5.62 20.39 10.81
N THR A 69 -5.27 19.20 10.33
CA THR A 69 -4.21 19.04 9.32
C THR A 69 -4.62 19.72 8.01
N MET A 70 -3.77 20.62 7.51
CA MET A 70 -4.00 21.36 6.28
C MET A 70 -3.28 20.71 5.08
N PRO A 71 -3.75 20.95 3.84
CA PRO A 71 -3.04 20.49 2.63
C PRO A 71 -1.57 20.91 2.59
N GLY A 72 -1.26 22.15 3.01
CA GLY A 72 0.11 22.66 3.04
C GLY A 72 1.05 21.95 4.03
N ASP A 73 0.52 21.29 5.08
CA ASP A 73 1.33 20.46 5.98
C ASP A 73 1.81 19.19 5.25
N VAL A 74 1.02 18.71 4.29
CA VAL A 74 1.33 17.53 3.48
C VAL A 74 2.25 17.90 2.32
N THR A 75 1.82 18.85 1.46
CA THR A 75 2.50 19.16 0.19
C THR A 75 3.62 20.19 0.34
N GLY A 76 3.63 20.96 1.41
CA GLY A 76 4.47 22.13 1.56
C GLY A 76 3.74 23.41 1.15
N LEU A 77 4.41 24.52 1.34
CA LEU A 77 3.88 25.85 1.07
C LEU A 77 5.00 26.83 0.69
N SER A 78 4.66 27.88 -0.03
CA SER A 78 5.58 28.99 -0.28
C SER A 78 5.59 29.94 0.90
N VAL A 79 6.77 30.27 1.36
CA VAL A 79 7.00 31.20 2.47
C VAL A 79 7.70 32.45 1.94
N TYR A 80 7.14 33.63 2.24
CA TYR A 80 7.79 34.88 1.91
C TYR A 80 8.97 35.13 2.82
N ASN A 81 10.15 35.28 2.24
CA ASN A 81 11.37 35.63 2.97
C ASN A 81 11.53 37.17 3.03
N MET A 82 11.27 37.75 4.17
CA MET A 82 11.35 39.21 4.37
C MET A 82 12.75 39.76 4.13
N LYS A 83 13.82 38.97 4.20
CA LYS A 83 15.20 39.45 3.97
C LYS A 83 15.58 39.47 2.49
N SER A 84 15.15 38.49 1.71
CA SER A 84 15.41 38.41 0.27
C SER A 84 14.32 39.09 -0.59
N GLY A 85 13.12 39.29 -0.04
CA GLY A 85 11.98 39.82 -0.78
C GLY A 85 11.34 38.75 -1.72
N GLU A 86 11.69 37.48 -1.58
CA GLU A 86 11.29 36.42 -2.48
C GLU A 86 10.44 35.34 -1.76
N PHE A 87 9.59 34.67 -2.51
CA PHE A 87 8.92 33.46 -2.03
C PHE A 87 9.85 32.25 -2.22
N SER A 88 9.90 31.39 -1.20
CA SER A 88 10.65 30.14 -1.26
C SER A 88 9.75 28.97 -0.86
N TYR A 89 9.82 27.88 -1.63
CA TYR A 89 9.10 26.65 -1.30
C TYR A 89 9.70 25.99 -0.06
N ARG A 90 8.84 25.74 0.94
CA ARG A 90 9.16 24.95 2.10
C ARG A 90 8.54 23.57 1.93
N PRO A 91 9.35 22.48 1.78
CA PRO A 91 8.84 21.13 1.54
C PRO A 91 7.91 20.66 2.65
N GLY A 92 6.82 20.01 2.25
CA GLY A 92 5.89 19.35 3.16
C GLY A 92 6.40 17.96 3.61
N ALA A 93 5.65 17.36 4.53
CA ALA A 93 6.03 16.07 5.12
C ALA A 93 6.02 14.90 4.11
N ILE A 94 5.37 15.07 2.95
CA ILE A 94 5.32 14.06 1.87
C ILE A 94 6.65 13.90 1.11
N MET A 95 7.59 14.86 1.23
CA MET A 95 8.85 14.86 0.48
C MET A 95 9.85 13.84 1.05
N LYS A 96 9.42 12.56 1.09
CA LYS A 96 10.18 11.38 1.52
C LYS A 96 9.89 10.22 0.59
N ASN A 97 10.76 9.21 0.57
CA ASN A 97 10.54 8.00 -0.23
C ASN A 97 9.37 7.14 0.29
N ILE A 98 9.35 6.91 1.60
CA ILE A 98 8.30 6.15 2.28
C ILE A 98 7.57 7.07 3.25
N VAL A 99 6.28 7.24 3.04
CA VAL A 99 5.44 8.10 3.87
C VAL A 99 4.36 7.25 4.56
N LEU A 100 4.36 7.27 5.89
CA LEU A 100 3.25 6.75 6.68
C LEU A 100 2.20 7.86 6.85
N ALA A 101 1.09 7.73 6.17
CA ALA A 101 -0.09 8.61 6.28
C ALA A 101 -1.05 8.03 7.34
N ASP A 102 -0.81 8.37 8.60
CA ASP A 102 -1.47 7.74 9.74
C ASP A 102 -2.82 8.39 10.05
N GLU A 103 -3.87 7.55 10.18
CA GLU A 103 -5.26 7.94 10.42
C GLU A 103 -5.83 8.90 9.33
N LEU A 104 -5.62 8.57 8.05
CA LEU A 104 -6.01 9.41 6.91
C LEU A 104 -7.48 9.82 6.92
N ASN A 105 -8.38 8.97 7.43
CA ASN A 105 -9.81 9.25 7.52
C ASN A 105 -10.18 10.29 8.61
N ARG A 106 -9.21 10.82 9.39
CA ARG A 106 -9.47 11.86 10.39
C ARG A 106 -9.32 13.29 9.87
N THR A 107 -8.77 13.47 8.70
CA THR A 107 -8.61 14.81 8.11
C THR A 107 -9.68 15.12 7.08
N SER A 108 -9.78 16.42 6.71
CA SER A 108 -10.76 16.91 5.75
C SER A 108 -10.58 16.29 4.35
N PRO A 109 -11.66 16.19 3.54
CA PRO A 109 -11.57 15.72 2.16
C PRO A 109 -10.57 16.52 1.30
N LYS A 110 -10.38 17.82 1.60
CA LYS A 110 -9.42 18.67 0.90
C LYS A 110 -7.97 18.21 1.15
N THR A 111 -7.64 17.90 2.39
CA THR A 111 -6.31 17.40 2.76
C THR A 111 -6.07 16.00 2.25
N GLN A 112 -7.10 15.11 2.30
CA GLN A 112 -7.04 13.79 1.68
C GLN A 112 -6.74 13.90 0.19
N SER A 113 -7.42 14.82 -0.54
CA SER A 113 -7.22 15.00 -1.98
C SER A 113 -5.79 15.45 -2.31
N ALA A 114 -5.18 16.32 -1.50
CA ALA A 114 -3.79 16.76 -1.70
C ALA A 114 -2.79 15.59 -1.61
N LEU A 115 -2.94 14.71 -0.61
CA LEU A 115 -2.13 13.49 -0.51
C LEU A 115 -2.34 12.56 -1.71
N LEU A 116 -3.60 12.32 -2.07
CA LEU A 116 -3.97 11.38 -3.13
C LEU A 116 -3.58 11.88 -4.52
N GLU A 117 -3.57 13.20 -4.76
CA GLU A 117 -3.04 13.79 -5.98
C GLU A 117 -1.54 13.56 -6.08
N ALA A 118 -0.79 13.87 -5.03
CA ALA A 118 0.65 13.63 -4.98
C ALA A 118 1.01 12.15 -5.18
N MET A 119 0.20 11.21 -4.67
CA MET A 119 0.35 9.77 -4.93
C MET A 119 0.16 9.42 -6.41
N ALA A 120 -0.81 10.04 -7.08
CA ALA A 120 -1.13 9.71 -8.47
C ALA A 120 -0.10 10.29 -9.45
N GLU A 121 0.36 11.52 -9.17
CA GLU A 121 1.21 12.28 -10.09
C GLU A 121 2.71 12.16 -9.76
N SER A 122 3.06 11.56 -8.60
CA SER A 122 4.44 11.50 -8.08
C SER A 122 5.12 12.88 -7.97
N GLN A 123 4.32 13.91 -7.73
CA GLN A 123 4.74 15.30 -7.60
C GLN A 123 3.76 16.10 -6.75
N VAL A 124 4.17 17.27 -6.31
CA VAL A 124 3.28 18.27 -5.68
C VAL A 124 3.32 19.57 -6.48
N SER A 125 2.19 20.26 -6.53
CA SER A 125 2.07 21.58 -7.16
C SER A 125 1.80 22.63 -6.09
N VAL A 126 2.65 23.65 -6.00
CA VAL A 126 2.54 24.76 -5.05
C VAL A 126 2.74 26.06 -5.80
N ASP A 127 1.74 26.96 -5.77
CA ASP A 127 1.76 28.27 -6.44
C ASP A 127 2.13 28.23 -7.94
N GLY A 128 1.71 27.15 -8.62
CA GLY A 128 1.96 26.97 -10.06
C GLY A 128 3.29 26.30 -10.40
N GLU A 129 4.15 26.07 -9.42
CA GLU A 129 5.41 25.36 -9.58
C GLU A 129 5.25 23.87 -9.23
N ILE A 130 5.98 23.00 -9.94
CA ILE A 130 5.93 21.54 -9.78
C ILE A 130 7.20 21.07 -9.08
N TYR A 131 7.01 20.31 -8.00
CA TYR A 131 8.09 19.70 -7.22
C TYR A 131 7.97 18.18 -7.26
N PRO A 132 8.89 17.46 -7.94
CA PRO A 132 8.84 16.00 -8.00
C PRO A 132 9.09 15.37 -6.63
N LEU A 133 8.38 14.28 -6.34
CA LEU A 133 8.61 13.49 -5.14
C LEU A 133 9.86 12.61 -5.29
N PRO A 134 10.60 12.34 -4.19
CA PRO A 134 11.74 11.45 -4.19
C PRO A 134 11.35 10.06 -4.74
N GLN A 135 12.17 9.48 -5.60
CA GLN A 135 11.94 8.15 -6.16
C GLN A 135 12.96 7.14 -5.60
N PRO A 136 12.53 5.89 -5.34
CA PRO A 136 11.16 5.36 -5.40
C PRO A 136 10.26 5.95 -4.31
N PHE A 137 8.98 6.12 -4.61
CA PHE A 137 8.00 6.71 -3.71
C PHE A 137 6.88 5.72 -3.35
N MET A 138 6.49 5.67 -2.07
CA MET A 138 5.35 4.90 -1.60
C MET A 138 4.68 5.57 -0.40
N VAL A 139 3.37 5.59 -0.42
CA VAL A 139 2.54 5.91 0.75
C VAL A 139 1.99 4.61 1.35
N ILE A 140 2.15 4.47 2.65
CA ILE A 140 1.46 3.50 3.50
C ILE A 140 0.44 4.31 4.31
N ALA A 141 -0.81 4.31 3.87
CA ALA A 141 -1.89 4.99 4.59
C ALA A 141 -2.53 4.07 5.61
N THR A 142 -3.02 4.62 6.72
CA THR A 142 -3.79 3.86 7.69
C THR A 142 -5.19 4.41 7.86
N GLN A 143 -6.15 3.52 8.10
CA GLN A 143 -7.50 3.84 8.54
C GLN A 143 -7.84 2.99 9.76
N ASN A 144 -8.65 3.56 10.66
CA ASN A 144 -9.26 2.81 11.74
C ASN A 144 -10.75 2.63 11.43
N PRO A 145 -11.21 1.42 11.13
CA PRO A 145 -12.61 1.18 10.81
C PRO A 145 -13.57 1.41 12.00
N ALA A 146 -13.06 1.34 13.24
CA ALA A 146 -13.85 1.54 14.45
C ALA A 146 -14.09 3.02 14.83
N SER A 147 -13.44 3.97 14.17
CA SER A 147 -13.57 5.40 14.49
C SER A 147 -14.71 6.04 13.70
N PHE A 148 -15.95 5.86 14.13
CA PHE A 148 -17.12 6.43 13.44
C PHE A 148 -17.38 7.92 13.78
N SER A 149 -16.86 8.44 14.89
CA SER A 149 -17.09 9.84 15.28
C SER A 149 -15.97 10.74 14.80
N GLY A 150 -16.32 11.77 14.02
CA GLY A 150 -15.35 12.77 13.53
C GLY A 150 -14.42 12.27 12.43
N THR A 151 -14.82 11.27 11.62
CA THR A 151 -14.04 10.76 10.49
C THR A 151 -14.71 11.07 9.16
N TYR A 152 -13.88 11.22 8.13
CA TYR A 152 -14.28 11.41 6.73
C TYR A 152 -13.88 10.15 5.95
N PRO A 153 -14.83 9.24 5.64
CA PRO A 153 -14.51 8.04 4.87
C PRO A 153 -13.99 8.40 3.48
N LEU A 154 -13.02 7.65 2.99
CA LEU A 154 -12.52 7.81 1.63
C LEU A 154 -13.57 7.36 0.62
N PRO A 155 -13.94 8.19 -0.37
CA PRO A 155 -14.79 7.79 -1.48
C PRO A 155 -14.18 6.65 -2.31
N GLU A 156 -15.02 5.87 -2.99
CA GLU A 156 -14.62 4.73 -3.84
C GLU A 156 -13.52 5.10 -4.85
N ALA A 157 -13.63 6.27 -5.51
CA ALA A 157 -12.64 6.77 -6.47
C ALA A 157 -11.28 7.10 -5.83
N GLN A 158 -11.25 7.39 -4.55
CA GLN A 158 -10.02 7.64 -3.79
C GLN A 158 -9.39 6.33 -3.32
N LEU A 159 -10.20 5.35 -2.91
CA LEU A 159 -9.75 4.01 -2.57
C LEU A 159 -9.08 3.31 -3.76
N ASP A 160 -9.53 3.55 -4.99
CA ASP A 160 -8.95 2.98 -6.22
C ASP A 160 -7.49 3.44 -6.48
N ARG A 161 -6.99 4.47 -5.78
CA ARG A 161 -5.59 4.91 -5.86
C ARG A 161 -4.63 4.02 -5.08
N PHE A 162 -5.11 3.32 -4.06
CA PHE A 162 -4.32 2.34 -3.32
C PHE A 162 -4.27 1.02 -4.09
N MET A 163 -3.07 0.50 -4.36
CA MET A 163 -2.92 -0.78 -5.05
C MET A 163 -3.43 -1.94 -4.22
N MET A 164 -3.09 -1.96 -2.93
CA MET A 164 -3.50 -3.02 -2.01
C MET A 164 -4.14 -2.44 -0.76
N ARG A 165 -5.17 -3.14 -0.27
CA ARG A 165 -5.68 -2.98 1.08
C ARG A 165 -5.30 -4.22 1.88
N LEU A 166 -4.60 -4.01 3.01
CA LEU A 166 -4.07 -5.05 3.85
C LEU A 166 -4.52 -4.86 5.30
N SER A 167 -4.55 -5.95 6.06
CA SER A 167 -4.79 -5.96 7.50
C SER A 167 -3.70 -6.78 8.19
N ILE A 168 -3.01 -6.18 9.16
CA ILE A 168 -1.99 -6.83 9.97
C ILE A 168 -2.68 -7.81 10.94
N GLY A 169 -3.78 -7.37 11.53
CA GLY A 169 -4.51 -8.08 12.58
C GLY A 169 -3.76 -8.08 13.92
N TYR A 170 -4.35 -8.72 14.90
CA TYR A 170 -3.68 -8.93 16.19
C TYR A 170 -2.56 -9.97 16.06
N PRO A 171 -1.44 -9.77 16.75
CA PRO A 171 -0.41 -10.79 16.88
C PRO A 171 -0.95 -12.00 17.67
N SER A 172 -0.36 -13.16 17.45
CA SER A 172 -0.62 -14.35 18.27
C SER A 172 -0.02 -14.19 19.66
N ALA A 173 -0.47 -15.00 20.63
CA ALA A 173 0.09 -14.97 21.99
C ALA A 173 1.61 -15.20 22.01
N GLU A 174 2.13 -16.04 21.12
CA GLU A 174 3.57 -16.28 20.99
C GLU A 174 4.31 -15.04 20.46
N GLU A 175 3.73 -14.37 19.48
CA GLU A 175 4.25 -13.12 18.91
C GLU A 175 4.23 -11.99 19.95
N GLU A 176 3.17 -11.87 20.75
CA GLU A 176 3.12 -10.88 21.85
C GLU A 176 4.22 -11.14 22.89
N CYS A 177 4.45 -12.40 23.28
CA CYS A 177 5.56 -12.77 24.15
C CYS A 177 6.91 -12.45 23.53
N ARG A 178 7.09 -12.66 22.23
CA ARG A 178 8.31 -12.28 21.51
C ARG A 178 8.51 -10.76 21.50
N MET A 179 7.47 -9.98 21.22
CA MET A 179 7.53 -8.51 21.29
C MET A 179 7.97 -8.01 22.67
N ALA A 180 7.46 -8.63 23.74
CA ALA A 180 7.85 -8.28 25.10
C ALA A 180 9.33 -8.58 25.36
N ARG A 181 9.84 -9.75 24.95
CA ARG A 181 11.25 -10.12 25.07
C ARG A 181 12.16 -9.18 24.31
N ASP A 182 11.84 -8.93 23.01
CA ASP A 182 12.62 -8.03 22.15
C ASP A 182 12.73 -6.63 22.80
N LYS A 183 11.63 -6.14 23.40
CA LYS A 183 11.64 -4.86 24.12
C LYS A 183 12.46 -4.88 25.42
N MET A 184 12.42 -5.98 26.17
CA MET A 184 13.22 -6.15 27.39
C MET A 184 14.73 -6.21 27.06
N GLU A 185 15.10 -6.78 25.92
CA GLU A 185 16.47 -6.85 25.39
C GLU A 185 16.93 -5.53 24.75
N GLY A 186 16.08 -4.51 24.73
CA GLY A 186 16.39 -3.19 24.14
C GLY A 186 16.44 -3.19 22.62
N LYS A 187 15.86 -4.20 21.98
CA LYS A 187 15.76 -4.27 20.53
C LYS A 187 14.70 -3.29 20.03
N ASP A 188 15.11 -2.35 19.20
CA ASP A 188 14.21 -1.35 18.65
C ASP A 188 14.48 -1.08 17.15
N VAL A 189 13.53 -0.37 16.53
CA VAL A 189 13.62 0.04 15.12
C VAL A 189 14.84 0.92 14.84
N GLY A 190 15.40 1.57 15.86
CA GLY A 190 16.63 2.39 15.73
C GLY A 190 17.83 1.58 15.25
N GLN A 191 17.87 0.30 15.57
CA GLN A 191 18.96 -0.62 15.25
C GLN A 191 18.88 -1.24 13.84
N VAL A 192 17.77 -1.05 13.12
CA VAL A 192 17.58 -1.56 11.76
C VAL A 192 18.60 -0.91 10.84
N LYS A 193 19.40 -1.74 10.15
CA LYS A 193 20.40 -1.31 9.16
C LYS A 193 19.83 -1.43 7.76
N ALA A 194 20.30 -0.62 6.83
CA ALA A 194 19.96 -0.77 5.42
C ALA A 194 20.57 -2.05 4.86
N VAL A 195 19.74 -2.87 4.23
CA VAL A 195 20.15 -4.07 3.46
C VAL A 195 20.23 -3.73 1.98
N LEU A 196 19.39 -2.79 1.55
CA LEU A 196 19.28 -2.28 0.18
C LEU A 196 19.59 -0.77 0.18
N ASN A 197 19.86 -0.23 -0.99
CA ASN A 197 19.92 1.20 -1.23
C ASN A 197 18.91 1.59 -2.36
N ALA A 198 18.80 2.86 -2.68
CA ALA A 198 17.85 3.34 -3.68
C ALA A 198 18.08 2.76 -5.08
N GLU A 199 19.34 2.51 -5.45
CA GLU A 199 19.73 1.94 -6.75
C GLU A 199 19.32 0.46 -6.82
N ASP A 200 19.63 -0.33 -5.77
CA ASP A 200 19.21 -1.72 -5.64
C ASP A 200 17.67 -1.84 -5.77
N VAL A 201 16.94 -0.95 -5.11
CA VAL A 201 15.47 -0.96 -5.15
C VAL A 201 14.94 -0.65 -6.56
N GLN A 202 15.54 0.32 -7.27
CA GLN A 202 15.14 0.63 -8.64
C GLN A 202 15.40 -0.54 -9.58
N GLU A 203 16.52 -1.25 -9.43
CA GLU A 203 16.83 -2.44 -10.19
C GLU A 203 15.82 -3.56 -9.93
N LEU A 204 15.54 -3.88 -8.66
CA LEU A 204 14.54 -4.87 -8.27
C LEU A 204 13.15 -4.55 -8.82
N ARG A 205 12.73 -3.28 -8.80
CA ARG A 205 11.47 -2.84 -9.41
C ARG A 205 11.44 -3.08 -10.92
N LYS A 206 12.53 -2.77 -11.60
CA LYS A 206 12.66 -2.99 -13.05
C LYS A 206 12.59 -4.47 -13.38
N GLU A 207 13.34 -5.32 -12.67
CA GLU A 207 13.31 -6.77 -12.84
C GLU A 207 11.92 -7.34 -12.57
N ALA A 208 11.26 -6.95 -11.49
CA ALA A 208 9.92 -7.41 -11.15
C ALA A 208 8.90 -7.07 -12.26
N MET A 209 9.04 -5.90 -12.91
CA MET A 209 8.15 -5.50 -14.01
C MET A 209 8.52 -6.12 -15.36
N GLN A 210 9.65 -6.84 -15.46
CA GLN A 210 10.05 -7.62 -16.64
C GLN A 210 9.59 -9.09 -16.58
N VAL A 211 9.06 -9.55 -15.45
CA VAL A 211 8.52 -10.91 -15.30
C VAL A 211 7.50 -11.18 -16.41
N HIS A 212 7.69 -12.28 -17.13
CA HIS A 212 6.85 -12.66 -18.26
C HIS A 212 5.41 -12.99 -17.85
N VAL A 213 4.45 -12.59 -18.68
CA VAL A 213 3.03 -12.91 -18.49
C VAL A 213 2.50 -13.47 -19.80
N SER A 214 2.05 -14.73 -19.80
CA SER A 214 1.44 -15.34 -20.99
C SER A 214 0.05 -14.77 -21.26
N ASP A 215 -0.40 -14.85 -22.53
CA ASP A 215 -1.75 -14.44 -22.91
C ASP A 215 -2.83 -15.18 -22.10
N ALA A 216 -2.63 -16.44 -21.79
CA ALA A 216 -3.53 -17.24 -20.97
C ALA A 216 -3.69 -16.67 -19.54
N VAL A 217 -2.61 -16.17 -18.94
CA VAL A 217 -2.67 -15.49 -17.62
C VAL A 217 -3.32 -14.11 -17.75
N LEU A 218 -3.06 -13.36 -18.81
CA LEU A 218 -3.75 -12.08 -19.07
C LEU A 218 -5.26 -12.27 -19.21
N GLU A 219 -5.68 -13.28 -19.97
CA GLU A 219 -7.10 -13.66 -20.11
C GLU A 219 -7.71 -14.08 -18.76
N TYR A 220 -6.96 -14.81 -17.95
CA TYR A 220 -7.40 -15.20 -16.60
C TYR A 220 -7.65 -14.00 -15.69
N ILE A 221 -6.74 -13.03 -15.67
CA ILE A 221 -6.94 -11.75 -14.97
C ILE A 221 -8.19 -11.05 -15.51
N GLN A 222 -8.34 -10.97 -16.84
CA GLN A 222 -9.50 -10.33 -17.47
C GLN A 222 -10.80 -11.02 -17.09
N GLN A 223 -10.85 -12.36 -17.05
CA GLN A 223 -12.03 -13.12 -16.64
C GLN A 223 -12.41 -12.85 -15.19
N ILE A 224 -11.44 -12.74 -14.26
CA ILE A 224 -11.69 -12.34 -12.86
C ILE A 224 -12.32 -10.94 -12.83
N ILE A 225 -11.73 -9.97 -13.53
CA ILE A 225 -12.26 -8.60 -13.58
C ILE A 225 -13.68 -8.57 -14.17
N ALA A 226 -13.90 -9.28 -15.30
CA ALA A 226 -15.23 -9.36 -15.93
C ALA A 226 -16.25 -10.02 -14.99
N ALA A 227 -15.86 -11.07 -14.27
CA ALA A 227 -16.72 -11.73 -13.31
C ALA A 227 -17.19 -10.76 -12.21
N THR A 228 -16.31 -9.87 -11.70
CA THR A 228 -16.73 -8.86 -10.70
C THR A 228 -17.75 -7.86 -11.24
N ARG A 229 -17.74 -7.57 -12.56
CA ARG A 229 -18.67 -6.62 -13.20
C ARG A 229 -20.03 -7.25 -13.49
N ASN A 230 -20.07 -8.56 -13.65
CA ASN A 230 -21.27 -9.31 -14.03
C ASN A 230 -21.95 -10.02 -12.85
N ASP A 231 -21.32 -10.07 -11.68
CA ASP A 231 -21.89 -10.72 -10.49
C ASP A 231 -22.90 -9.79 -9.79
N ALA A 232 -24.10 -10.31 -9.55
CA ALA A 232 -25.22 -9.57 -8.95
C ALA A 232 -24.94 -9.10 -7.50
N SER A 233 -23.90 -9.60 -6.85
CA SER A 233 -23.53 -9.18 -5.50
C SER A 233 -22.88 -7.79 -5.47
N PHE A 234 -22.32 -7.34 -6.59
CA PHE A 234 -21.61 -6.08 -6.70
C PHE A 234 -22.41 -5.03 -7.48
N ARG A 235 -22.60 -3.87 -6.88
CA ARG A 235 -23.14 -2.67 -7.56
C ARG A 235 -22.08 -2.05 -8.48
N LEU A 236 -20.81 -2.09 -8.05
CA LEU A 236 -19.66 -1.61 -8.81
C LEU A 236 -18.59 -2.70 -8.81
N GLY A 237 -18.23 -3.16 -10.01
CA GLY A 237 -17.12 -4.10 -10.24
C GLY A 237 -15.77 -3.40 -10.39
N ALA A 238 -14.72 -4.18 -10.61
CA ALA A 238 -13.34 -3.69 -10.71
C ALA A 238 -13.10 -2.82 -11.95
N SER A 239 -12.33 -1.73 -11.76
CA SER A 239 -11.98 -0.76 -12.80
C SER A 239 -10.89 -1.29 -13.76
N PRO A 240 -10.65 -0.64 -14.94
CA PRO A 240 -9.48 -0.94 -15.77
C PRO A 240 -8.14 -0.72 -15.03
N ARG A 241 -8.07 0.27 -14.13
CA ARG A 241 -6.90 0.47 -13.25
C ARG A 241 -6.65 -0.75 -12.37
N ALA A 242 -7.71 -1.33 -11.81
CA ALA A 242 -7.61 -2.54 -10.99
C ALA A 242 -7.02 -3.74 -11.77
N PHE A 243 -7.35 -3.88 -13.07
CA PHE A 243 -6.75 -4.89 -13.95
C PHE A 243 -5.23 -4.69 -14.04
N LEU A 244 -4.77 -3.47 -14.35
CA LEU A 244 -3.34 -3.16 -14.48
C LEU A 244 -2.59 -3.34 -13.16
N GLN A 245 -3.21 -2.99 -12.04
CA GLN A 245 -2.60 -3.16 -10.73
C GLN A 245 -2.55 -4.63 -10.29
N LEU A 246 -3.56 -5.44 -10.62
CA LEU A 246 -3.50 -6.88 -10.37
C LEU A 246 -2.41 -7.55 -11.21
N LEU A 247 -2.25 -7.15 -12.48
CA LEU A 247 -1.17 -7.60 -13.33
C LEU A 247 0.21 -7.25 -12.74
N ALA A 248 0.42 -6.00 -12.32
CA ALA A 248 1.68 -5.56 -11.73
C ALA A 248 1.98 -6.27 -10.40
N ALA A 249 0.98 -6.44 -9.53
CA ALA A 249 1.10 -7.18 -8.28
C ALA A 249 1.44 -8.67 -8.53
N SER A 250 0.83 -9.31 -9.55
CA SER A 250 1.12 -10.70 -9.90
C SER A 250 2.56 -10.89 -10.41
N ARG A 251 3.09 -9.93 -11.18
CA ARG A 251 4.51 -9.92 -11.59
C ARG A 251 5.44 -9.82 -10.39
N ALA A 252 5.21 -8.84 -9.52
CA ALA A 252 6.01 -8.66 -8.30
C ALA A 252 5.95 -9.89 -7.39
N LYS A 253 4.77 -10.53 -7.25
CA LYS A 253 4.61 -11.76 -6.47
C LYS A 253 5.41 -12.94 -7.05
N ALA A 254 5.39 -13.12 -8.37
CA ALA A 254 6.18 -14.13 -9.05
C ALA A 254 7.69 -13.88 -8.88
N PHE A 255 8.12 -12.62 -9.02
CA PHE A 255 9.50 -12.19 -8.79
C PHE A 255 9.97 -12.52 -7.37
N LEU A 256 9.19 -12.16 -6.34
CA LEU A 256 9.52 -12.48 -4.94
C LEU A 256 9.65 -13.98 -4.67
N LYS A 257 8.97 -14.82 -5.47
CA LYS A 257 9.08 -16.28 -5.44
C LYS A 257 10.21 -16.83 -6.34
N GLY A 258 11.06 -15.98 -6.87
CA GLY A 258 12.20 -16.36 -7.69
C GLY A 258 11.86 -16.86 -9.08
N ARG A 259 10.75 -16.45 -9.65
CA ARG A 259 10.31 -16.84 -10.99
C ARG A 259 10.34 -15.66 -11.96
N ASP A 260 10.67 -15.96 -13.21
CA ASP A 260 10.65 -15.04 -14.33
C ASP A 260 9.33 -15.07 -15.14
N PHE A 261 8.33 -15.84 -14.65
CA PHE A 261 6.99 -15.90 -15.22
C PHE A 261 5.90 -15.94 -14.15
N VAL A 262 4.73 -15.42 -14.49
CA VAL A 262 3.54 -15.38 -13.62
C VAL A 262 2.74 -16.66 -13.74
N LYS A 263 2.30 -17.22 -12.60
CA LYS A 263 1.36 -18.34 -12.53
C LYS A 263 -0.04 -17.84 -12.13
N PRO A 264 -1.11 -18.58 -12.48
CA PRO A 264 -2.47 -18.27 -12.04
C PRO A 264 -2.60 -18.14 -10.50
N ASP A 265 -1.79 -18.88 -9.75
CA ASP A 265 -1.77 -18.80 -8.27
C ASP A 265 -1.25 -17.46 -7.75
N ASP A 266 -0.32 -16.79 -8.45
CA ASP A 266 0.15 -15.45 -8.06
C ASP A 266 -0.97 -14.42 -8.23
N VAL A 267 -1.76 -14.57 -9.29
CA VAL A 267 -2.96 -13.76 -9.52
C VAL A 267 -3.98 -13.96 -8.40
N LYS A 268 -4.30 -15.21 -8.05
CA LYS A 268 -5.26 -15.53 -6.97
C LYS A 268 -4.84 -14.97 -5.64
N GLN A 269 -3.56 -15.14 -5.26
CA GLN A 269 -3.02 -14.66 -3.99
C GLN A 269 -3.04 -13.14 -3.87
N SER A 270 -2.86 -12.42 -4.99
CA SER A 270 -2.89 -10.97 -5.01
C SER A 270 -4.29 -10.40 -5.16
N ALA A 271 -5.23 -11.15 -5.75
CA ALA A 271 -6.52 -10.63 -6.22
C ALA A 271 -7.38 -10.03 -5.09
N VAL A 272 -7.46 -10.68 -3.93
CA VAL A 272 -8.28 -10.18 -2.82
C VAL A 272 -7.73 -8.86 -2.28
N ASN A 273 -6.43 -8.78 -2.04
CA ASN A 273 -5.77 -7.58 -1.53
C ASN A 273 -5.83 -6.41 -2.51
N VAL A 274 -5.82 -6.71 -3.82
CA VAL A 274 -5.89 -5.69 -4.88
C VAL A 274 -7.32 -5.28 -5.21
N LEU A 275 -8.29 -6.17 -5.20
CA LEU A 275 -9.62 -5.91 -5.75
C LEU A 275 -10.69 -5.63 -4.70
N ALA A 276 -10.64 -6.27 -3.51
CA ALA A 276 -11.78 -6.26 -2.58
C ALA A 276 -12.22 -4.85 -2.14
N HIS A 277 -11.28 -3.93 -1.93
CA HIS A 277 -11.58 -2.55 -1.52
C HIS A 277 -12.14 -1.65 -2.63
N ARG A 278 -12.17 -2.14 -3.87
CA ARG A 278 -12.69 -1.45 -5.06
C ARG A 278 -14.09 -1.89 -5.43
N LEU A 279 -14.56 -2.97 -4.80
CA LEU A 279 -15.86 -3.55 -5.10
C LEU A 279 -16.91 -2.98 -4.16
N THR A 280 -17.98 -2.43 -4.72
CA THR A 280 -19.10 -1.92 -3.93
C THR A 280 -20.21 -2.95 -3.91
N LEU A 281 -20.57 -3.43 -2.73
CA LEU A 281 -21.66 -4.39 -2.55
C LEU A 281 -23.03 -3.75 -2.83
N THR A 282 -23.96 -4.57 -3.31
CA THR A 282 -25.39 -4.19 -3.38
C THR A 282 -25.95 -3.99 -1.97
N THR A 283 -27.08 -3.28 -1.89
CA THR A 283 -27.77 -3.04 -0.60
C THR A 283 -28.16 -4.35 0.07
N GLU A 284 -28.60 -5.34 -0.71
CA GLU A 284 -28.97 -6.66 -0.21
C GLU A 284 -27.79 -7.37 0.46
N MET A 285 -26.61 -7.41 -0.19
CA MET A 285 -25.41 -8.04 0.37
C MET A 285 -24.93 -7.33 1.64
N ARG A 286 -25.04 -6.01 1.70
CA ARG A 286 -24.72 -5.22 2.90
C ARG A 286 -25.67 -5.52 4.06
N LEU A 287 -26.98 -5.65 3.79
CA LEU A 287 -27.96 -6.02 4.82
C LEU A 287 -27.72 -7.44 5.36
N GLN A 288 -27.24 -8.35 4.51
CA GLN A 288 -26.81 -9.69 4.90
C GLN A 288 -25.44 -9.72 5.61
N LYS A 289 -24.81 -8.56 5.86
CA LYS A 289 -23.48 -8.42 6.48
C LYS A 289 -22.39 -9.22 5.75
N LYS A 290 -22.52 -9.37 4.43
CA LYS A 290 -21.47 -9.98 3.62
C LYS A 290 -20.30 -9.03 3.42
N GLU A 291 -19.09 -9.60 3.29
CA GLU A 291 -17.88 -8.86 3.01
C GLU A 291 -17.45 -9.04 1.54
N ALA A 292 -16.97 -7.95 0.91
CA ALA A 292 -16.51 -7.99 -0.47
C ALA A 292 -15.38 -9.02 -0.68
N ALA A 293 -14.47 -9.15 0.28
CA ALA A 293 -13.35 -10.11 0.22
C ALA A 293 -13.84 -11.56 0.15
N GLY A 294 -14.81 -11.96 0.99
CA GLY A 294 -15.36 -13.32 0.99
C GLY A 294 -16.12 -13.65 -0.28
N LEU A 295 -16.94 -12.70 -0.78
CA LEU A 295 -17.66 -12.87 -2.05
C LEU A 295 -16.69 -12.95 -3.24
N LEU A 296 -15.66 -12.10 -3.27
CA LEU A 296 -14.63 -12.12 -4.29
C LEU A 296 -13.85 -13.44 -4.29
N THR A 297 -13.46 -13.95 -3.11
CA THR A 297 -12.78 -15.25 -2.99
C THR A 297 -13.63 -16.36 -3.59
N SER A 298 -14.93 -16.40 -3.27
CA SER A 298 -15.87 -17.38 -3.83
C SER A 298 -16.05 -17.25 -5.34
N LEU A 299 -15.97 -16.03 -5.86
CA LEU A 299 -16.05 -15.75 -7.29
C LEU A 299 -14.80 -16.21 -8.02
N ILE A 300 -13.60 -15.91 -7.50
CA ILE A 300 -12.32 -16.33 -8.10
C ILE A 300 -12.23 -17.86 -8.22
N LEU A 301 -12.76 -18.60 -7.24
CA LEU A 301 -12.76 -20.06 -7.28
C LEU A 301 -13.63 -20.63 -8.41
N LYS A 302 -14.60 -19.88 -8.95
CA LYS A 302 -15.45 -20.27 -10.07
C LYS A 302 -14.85 -19.95 -11.43
N VAL A 303 -13.88 -19.04 -11.49
CA VAL A 303 -13.22 -18.67 -12.74
C VAL A 303 -12.29 -19.81 -13.16
N ARG A 304 -12.42 -20.26 -14.41
CA ARG A 304 -11.63 -21.36 -14.96
C ARG A 304 -10.14 -20.97 -15.00
N ILE A 305 -9.32 -21.83 -14.40
CA ILE A 305 -7.86 -21.67 -14.47
C ILE A 305 -7.42 -22.04 -15.90
N PRO A 306 -6.55 -21.24 -16.57
CA PRO A 306 -5.99 -21.62 -17.85
C PRO A 306 -5.19 -22.91 -17.68
N MET A 307 -5.40 -23.85 -18.59
CA MET A 307 -4.54 -25.03 -18.74
C MET A 307 -3.35 -24.62 -19.62
N GLU A 308 -2.15 -24.97 -19.18
CA GLU A 308 -0.91 -24.75 -19.95
C GLU A 308 -0.95 -25.50 -21.30
#